data_6d21ee2124b361fcd364be30dea4abb8
#
_entry.id   6d21ee2124b361fcd364be30dea4abb8
#
_cell.length_a   1.000
_cell.length_b   1.000
_cell.length_c   1.000
_cell.angle_alpha   90.00
_cell.angle_beta   90.00
_cell.angle_gamma   90.00
#
_symmetry.space_group_name_H-M   'P 1'
#
loop_
_entity.id
_entity.type
_entity.pdbx_description
1 polymer ?
#
loop_
_entity_poly.entity_id
_entity_poly.type
_entity_poly.pdbx_seq_one_letter_code
_entity_poly.pdbx_strand_id
1 'polypeptide(L)'
;MVRIQDDLYEYVNGEWIKSAIIPDDRPMAGGFAELMDGVEKTMMQDFKELSTGQKHSDIIGMNDTIKLYNKVLDTKRRNEDGIKPLMTLLNKIRSITTLKELNHNLLTLTEDNIPLPVDFGVGANMERATENCFIIHGPSIILPDTTYYGTETGDKLLGVYKDMALKLLSYTDLSKDEMNRYIEDTLVFDSLVAKEVKSQLEWADYVKNHNPMPLEEVLEYLKPLDFKELLESLYEKLPAELIVYDPKAIKNMKNYFNEKTFEQYMHWAYVKTLLGNAGKLSEEMASLSTTYRRCLLGINSDSPLEKQAYLIASNTFSEPVGIYYGRTYFGEEAKKDVVSLVKKIIETYKRRVADNTFLEESTKKKAILKLSTINIKMGYPDKVDDIYKEMTIDESDSYFDSMLKINRINNRHNFNKLYKPVDKNEWQMPGHMVNACYDPNRNDITFPAAILQKPFYALSQKESENLGGIGAVIAHEISHAFDNNGAHFDENGNLYNWWTDKDNAAFKEMTEKMIKQWDGIPFGKSSVNGELVVSENIADNGGMAVTLEIMHSLENPDFKAYFTNWAKIWCQKAKDEYVDFLLKNDVHSPNKLRANIQVRNFKEWYETFEVTENDEMYIKEEDRIIIW
;
A
#
# COMPACT_ATOMS: atom_id res chain seq x y z
N MET A 1 -29.85 23.01 4.92
CA MET A 1 -29.34 21.63 5.14
C MET A 1 -29.53 20.87 3.84
N VAL A 2 -28.51 20.15 3.41
CA VAL A 2 -28.62 19.25 2.25
C VAL A 2 -29.57 18.12 2.61
N ARG A 3 -30.44 17.70 1.68
CA ARG A 3 -31.36 16.57 1.89
C ARG A 3 -30.54 15.26 1.71
N ILE A 4 -30.88 14.24 2.46
CA ILE A 4 -30.21 12.94 2.36
C ILE A 4 -30.37 12.29 0.97
N GLN A 5 -31.53 12.54 0.31
CA GLN A 5 -31.82 12.04 -1.03
C GLN A 5 -31.03 12.74 -2.13
N ASP A 6 -30.42 13.90 -1.84
CA ASP A 6 -29.60 14.64 -2.79
C ASP A 6 -28.11 14.40 -2.61
N ASP A 7 -27.64 14.21 -1.36
CA ASP A 7 -26.26 13.90 -1.04
C ASP A 7 -26.15 13.26 0.36
N LEU A 8 -26.07 11.94 0.41
CA LEU A 8 -25.92 11.18 1.66
C LEU A 8 -24.66 11.58 2.42
N TYR A 9 -23.55 11.69 1.71
CA TYR A 9 -22.27 11.99 2.32
C TYR A 9 -22.28 13.38 2.99
N GLU A 10 -22.75 14.39 2.29
CA GLU A 10 -22.84 15.75 2.81
C GLU A 10 -23.90 15.88 3.93
N TYR A 11 -25.00 15.13 3.84
CA TYR A 11 -26.00 15.07 4.91
C TYR A 11 -25.41 14.54 6.22
N VAL A 12 -24.62 13.48 6.14
CA VAL A 12 -24.03 12.81 7.32
C VAL A 12 -22.80 13.56 7.84
N ASN A 13 -21.92 14.02 6.95
CA ASN A 13 -20.58 14.50 7.30
C ASN A 13 -20.41 16.02 7.17
N GLY A 14 -21.35 16.74 6.55
CA GLY A 14 -21.18 18.14 6.15
C GLY A 14 -20.90 19.10 7.32
N GLU A 15 -21.51 18.92 8.48
CA GLU A 15 -21.24 19.75 9.66
C GLU A 15 -19.84 19.49 10.21
N TRP A 16 -19.40 18.22 10.22
CA TRP A 16 -18.04 17.87 10.61
C TRP A 16 -17.02 18.48 9.62
N ILE A 17 -17.24 18.32 8.31
CA ILE A 17 -16.33 18.83 7.26
C ILE A 17 -16.14 20.35 7.37
N LYS A 18 -17.20 21.10 7.67
CA LYS A 18 -17.11 22.57 7.84
C LYS A 18 -16.21 22.96 9.00
N SER A 19 -16.29 22.25 10.12
CA SER A 19 -15.54 22.53 11.34
C SER A 19 -14.17 21.84 11.42
N ALA A 20 -13.96 20.77 10.66
CA ALA A 20 -12.72 19.99 10.70
C ALA A 20 -11.51 20.82 10.24
N ILE A 21 -10.42 20.66 10.96
CA ILE A 21 -9.12 21.24 10.64
C ILE A 21 -8.20 20.10 10.21
N ILE A 22 -7.60 20.23 9.03
CA ILE A 22 -6.55 19.31 8.59
C ILE A 22 -5.27 19.70 9.33
N PRO A 23 -4.63 18.79 10.10
CA PRO A 23 -3.36 19.08 10.76
C PRO A 23 -2.29 19.51 9.75
N ASP A 24 -1.37 20.38 10.15
CA ASP A 24 -0.34 20.91 9.25
C ASP A 24 0.61 19.81 8.72
N ASP A 25 0.80 18.75 9.49
CA ASP A 25 1.63 17.60 9.14
C ASP A 25 0.86 16.46 8.40
N ARG A 26 -0.40 16.72 8.00
CA ARG A 26 -1.28 15.76 7.33
C ARG A 26 -1.83 16.32 6.01
N PRO A 27 -2.10 15.46 5.01
CA PRO A 27 -2.81 15.85 3.80
C PRO A 27 -4.34 15.82 3.95
N MET A 28 -4.86 15.17 5.01
CA MET A 28 -6.28 14.95 5.23
C MET A 28 -6.62 14.78 6.71
N ALA A 29 -7.92 14.86 7.04
CA ALA A 29 -8.53 14.53 8.33
C ALA A 29 -9.83 13.74 8.12
N GLY A 30 -10.30 13.02 9.15
CA GLY A 30 -11.57 12.27 9.18
C GLY A 30 -11.41 10.76 9.02
N GLY A 31 -12.47 10.02 9.29
CA GLY A 31 -12.58 8.58 9.06
C GLY A 31 -11.36 7.77 9.53
N PHE A 32 -10.67 7.17 8.58
CA PHE A 32 -9.45 6.41 8.84
C PHE A 32 -8.34 7.24 9.50
N ALA A 33 -8.18 8.52 9.12
CA ALA A 33 -7.14 9.37 9.68
C ALA A 33 -7.36 9.67 11.17
N GLU A 34 -8.61 9.83 11.63
CA GLU A 34 -8.92 10.02 13.05
C GLU A 34 -8.59 8.76 13.87
N LEU A 35 -8.86 7.57 13.33
CA LEU A 35 -8.44 6.33 13.98
C LEU A 35 -6.92 6.21 14.07
N MET A 36 -6.22 6.50 12.96
CA MET A 36 -4.76 6.51 12.94
C MET A 36 -4.19 7.47 13.99
N ASP A 37 -4.71 8.70 14.07
CA ASP A 37 -4.29 9.69 15.06
C ASP A 37 -4.55 9.21 16.50
N GLY A 38 -5.67 8.52 16.74
CA GLY A 38 -5.99 7.91 18.03
C GLY A 38 -5.01 6.82 18.44
N VAL A 39 -4.68 5.92 17.50
CA VAL A 39 -3.68 4.85 17.70
C VAL A 39 -2.29 5.45 17.93
N GLU A 40 -1.87 6.39 17.07
CA GLU A 40 -0.57 7.07 17.20
C GLU A 40 -0.44 7.75 18.56
N LYS A 41 -1.44 8.53 18.98
CA LYS A 41 -1.44 9.21 20.28
C LYS A 41 -1.30 8.23 21.45
N THR A 42 -2.02 7.15 21.42
CA THR A 42 -1.97 6.10 22.45
C THR A 42 -0.61 5.43 22.49
N MET A 43 -0.11 5.03 21.32
CA MET A 43 1.16 4.33 21.21
C MET A 43 2.37 5.22 21.48
N MET A 44 2.32 6.49 21.12
CA MET A 44 3.37 7.46 21.47
C MET A 44 3.50 7.62 22.99
N GLN A 45 2.37 7.63 23.71
CA GLN A 45 2.40 7.64 25.18
C GLN A 45 3.03 6.36 25.74
N ASP A 46 2.69 5.20 25.17
CA ASP A 46 3.28 3.92 25.57
C ASP A 46 4.79 3.86 25.29
N PHE A 47 5.23 4.34 24.13
CA PHE A 47 6.66 4.40 23.78
C PHE A 47 7.45 5.29 24.76
N LYS A 48 6.87 6.41 25.17
CA LYS A 48 7.45 7.28 26.20
C LYS A 48 7.56 6.55 27.54
N GLU A 49 6.52 5.86 27.98
CA GLU A 49 6.51 5.10 29.23
C GLU A 49 7.47 3.89 29.19
N LEU A 50 7.57 3.21 28.05
CA LEU A 50 8.56 2.13 27.83
C LEU A 50 9.98 2.68 27.83
N SER A 51 10.23 3.83 27.18
CA SER A 51 11.53 4.48 27.12
C SER A 51 12.04 4.93 28.49
N THR A 52 11.14 5.34 29.39
CA THR A 52 11.48 5.78 30.76
C THR A 52 11.46 4.66 31.79
N GLY A 53 11.14 3.42 31.39
CA GLY A 53 11.04 2.27 32.29
C GLY A 53 9.77 2.25 33.17
N GLN A 54 8.79 3.11 32.89
CA GLN A 54 7.48 3.10 33.57
C GLN A 54 6.59 1.92 33.12
N LYS A 55 6.80 1.46 31.89
CA LYS A 55 6.23 0.22 31.33
C LYS A 55 7.33 -0.72 30.90
N HIS A 56 6.99 -1.99 30.81
CA HIS A 56 7.86 -3.06 30.30
C HIS A 56 7.09 -3.93 29.31
N SER A 57 7.81 -4.52 28.37
CA SER A 57 7.27 -5.51 27.43
C SER A 57 8.24 -6.68 27.30
N ASP A 58 7.71 -7.88 27.30
CA ASP A 58 8.43 -9.14 27.07
C ASP A 58 8.39 -9.61 25.61
N ILE A 59 7.74 -8.82 24.74
CA ILE A 59 7.62 -9.12 23.32
C ILE A 59 9.00 -8.96 22.67
N ILE A 60 9.43 -9.99 21.93
CA ILE A 60 10.69 -9.98 21.16
C ILE A 60 10.70 -8.77 20.24
N GLY A 61 11.83 -8.06 20.19
CA GLY A 61 12.00 -6.87 19.37
C GLY A 61 11.54 -5.56 20.01
N MET A 62 10.65 -5.56 21.03
CA MET A 62 10.16 -4.32 21.65
C MET A 62 11.26 -3.50 22.33
N ASN A 63 12.24 -4.15 22.96
CA ASN A 63 13.37 -3.42 23.56
C ASN A 63 14.19 -2.69 22.47
N ASP A 64 14.45 -3.34 21.34
CA ASP A 64 15.19 -2.73 20.23
C ASP A 64 14.35 -1.68 19.50
N THR A 65 13.01 -1.84 19.46
CA THR A 65 12.08 -0.80 19.03
C THR A 65 12.29 0.50 19.82
N ILE A 66 12.34 0.39 21.15
CA ILE A 66 12.52 1.55 22.03
C ILE A 66 13.93 2.14 21.92
N LYS A 67 14.96 1.32 21.75
CA LYS A 67 16.30 1.83 21.46
C LYS A 67 16.33 2.63 20.16
N LEU A 68 15.68 2.16 19.10
CA LEU A 68 15.57 2.89 17.83
C LEU A 68 14.79 4.20 18.02
N TYR A 69 13.65 4.16 18.71
CA TYR A 69 12.88 5.36 19.07
C TYR A 69 13.76 6.42 19.75
N ASN A 70 14.56 6.02 20.74
CA ASN A 70 15.47 6.92 21.44
C ASN A 70 16.59 7.46 20.53
N LYS A 71 17.12 6.65 19.60
CA LYS A 71 18.12 7.12 18.61
C LYS A 71 17.57 8.20 17.67
N VAL A 72 16.31 8.07 17.26
CA VAL A 72 15.66 9.11 16.43
C VAL A 72 15.48 10.40 17.21
N LEU A 73 15.15 10.32 18.51
CA LEU A 73 15.00 11.47 19.40
C LEU A 73 16.33 12.13 19.77
N ASP A 74 17.46 11.43 19.67
CA ASP A 74 18.78 11.99 20.00
C ASP A 74 19.30 12.90 18.87
N THR A 75 18.62 14.06 18.73
CA THR A 75 18.97 15.06 17.72
C THR A 75 20.34 15.66 17.95
N LYS A 76 20.81 15.71 19.20
CA LYS A 76 22.17 16.18 19.50
C LYS A 76 23.20 15.33 18.78
N ARG A 77 23.17 14.01 18.97
CA ARG A 77 24.08 13.08 18.31
C ARG A 77 23.90 13.14 16.79
N ARG A 78 22.68 13.10 16.29
CA ARG A 78 22.38 13.18 14.85
C ARG A 78 22.97 14.45 14.21
N ASN A 79 22.88 15.60 14.89
CA ASN A 79 23.44 16.86 14.40
C ASN A 79 24.98 16.89 14.48
N GLU A 80 25.60 16.26 15.50
CA GLU A 80 27.05 16.10 15.61
C GLU A 80 27.61 15.17 14.54
N ASP A 81 26.90 14.07 14.25
CA ASP A 81 27.26 13.12 13.19
C ASP A 81 27.11 13.74 11.78
N GLY A 82 26.05 14.55 11.57
CA GLY A 82 25.78 15.21 10.30
C GLY A 82 25.67 14.22 9.15
N ILE A 83 26.34 14.49 8.04
CA ILE A 83 26.38 13.60 6.85
C ILE A 83 27.40 12.46 6.96
N LYS A 84 28.33 12.53 7.92
CA LYS A 84 29.49 11.61 7.97
C LYS A 84 29.13 10.12 7.87
N PRO A 85 28.11 9.60 8.56
CA PRO A 85 27.77 8.18 8.47
C PRO A 85 27.40 7.73 7.04
N LEU A 86 26.74 8.59 6.26
CA LEU A 86 26.34 8.28 4.89
C LEU A 86 27.50 8.38 3.89
N MET A 87 28.53 9.18 4.17
CA MET A 87 29.65 9.41 3.24
C MET A 87 30.34 8.13 2.80
N THR A 88 30.37 7.10 3.64
CA THR A 88 30.93 5.79 3.26
C THR A 88 30.22 5.18 2.05
N LEU A 89 28.89 5.23 2.02
CA LEU A 89 28.10 4.74 0.87
C LEU A 89 28.26 5.65 -0.34
N LEU A 90 28.21 6.96 -0.14
CA LEU A 90 28.34 7.93 -1.23
C LEU A 90 29.72 7.83 -1.90
N ASN A 91 30.78 7.68 -1.13
CA ASN A 91 32.14 7.47 -1.66
C ASN A 91 32.28 6.12 -2.38
N LYS A 92 31.61 5.05 -1.90
CA LYS A 92 31.56 3.77 -2.61
C LYS A 92 30.95 3.95 -4.00
N ILE A 93 29.79 4.62 -4.13
CA ILE A 93 29.15 4.90 -5.42
C ILE A 93 30.11 5.70 -6.31
N ARG A 94 30.72 6.76 -5.78
CA ARG A 94 31.63 7.64 -6.52
C ARG A 94 32.92 6.95 -6.98
N SER A 95 33.35 5.90 -6.29
CA SER A 95 34.52 5.12 -6.68
C SER A 95 34.28 4.18 -7.86
N ILE A 96 33.02 3.93 -8.22
CA ILE A 96 32.63 3.08 -9.35
C ILE A 96 32.60 3.94 -10.61
N THR A 97 33.60 3.80 -11.46
CA THR A 97 33.79 4.63 -12.66
C THR A 97 33.61 3.86 -13.97
N THR A 98 33.46 2.54 -13.88
CA THR A 98 33.29 1.66 -15.03
C THR A 98 32.19 0.62 -14.80
N LEU A 99 31.57 0.13 -15.89
CA LEU A 99 30.61 -0.97 -15.85
C LEU A 99 31.23 -2.24 -15.22
N LYS A 100 32.52 -2.48 -15.43
CA LYS A 100 33.20 -3.62 -14.81
C LYS A 100 33.24 -3.50 -13.30
N GLU A 101 33.54 -2.32 -12.77
CA GLU A 101 33.52 -2.06 -11.32
C GLU A 101 32.11 -2.13 -10.77
N LEU A 102 31.11 -1.62 -11.49
CA LEU A 102 29.71 -1.76 -11.11
C LEU A 102 29.34 -3.24 -10.96
N ASN A 103 29.59 -4.05 -11.98
CA ASN A 103 29.27 -5.48 -11.97
C ASN A 103 29.94 -6.22 -10.81
N HIS A 104 31.20 -5.91 -10.51
CA HIS A 104 31.91 -6.50 -9.38
C HIS A 104 31.33 -6.11 -8.01
N ASN A 105 30.62 -5.00 -7.91
CA ASN A 105 30.05 -4.50 -6.66
C ASN A 105 28.54 -4.78 -6.49
N LEU A 106 27.86 -5.43 -7.45
CA LEU A 106 26.40 -5.59 -7.46
C LEU A 106 25.85 -6.16 -6.15
N LEU A 107 26.46 -7.21 -5.60
CA LEU A 107 26.01 -7.80 -4.34
C LEU A 107 26.05 -6.78 -3.19
N THR A 108 27.17 -6.07 -3.05
CA THR A 108 27.33 -5.09 -1.97
C THR A 108 26.39 -3.89 -2.13
N LEU A 109 26.16 -3.44 -3.38
CA LEU A 109 25.19 -2.38 -3.67
C LEU A 109 23.76 -2.82 -3.33
N THR A 110 23.43 -4.07 -3.64
CA THR A 110 22.14 -4.69 -3.29
C THR A 110 21.95 -4.77 -1.78
N GLU A 111 22.94 -5.28 -1.04
CA GLU A 111 22.89 -5.37 0.42
C GLU A 111 22.74 -4.00 1.09
N ASP A 112 23.37 -2.96 0.53
CA ASP A 112 23.34 -1.59 1.04
C ASP A 112 22.12 -0.77 0.56
N ASN A 113 21.18 -1.38 -0.18
CA ASN A 113 20.02 -0.70 -0.79
C ASN A 113 20.42 0.49 -1.67
N ILE A 114 21.55 0.41 -2.37
CA ILE A 114 21.92 1.40 -3.37
C ILE A 114 21.11 1.12 -4.64
N PRO A 115 20.41 2.12 -5.20
CA PRO A 115 19.55 1.91 -6.37
C PRO A 115 20.30 1.35 -7.57
N LEU A 116 19.81 0.25 -8.12
CA LEU A 116 20.26 -0.37 -9.36
C LEU A 116 19.36 0.03 -10.54
N PRO A 117 19.78 -0.19 -11.80
CA PRO A 117 18.96 0.11 -12.97
C PRO A 117 17.79 -0.88 -13.16
N VAL A 118 17.61 -1.78 -12.21
CA VAL A 118 16.48 -2.71 -12.07
C VAL A 118 16.17 -2.92 -10.59
N ASP A 119 14.91 -3.14 -10.25
CA ASP A 119 14.46 -3.55 -8.92
C ASP A 119 14.10 -5.04 -8.93
N PHE A 120 14.37 -5.73 -7.84
CA PHE A 120 14.13 -7.17 -7.72
C PHE A 120 13.97 -7.62 -6.27
N GLY A 121 13.42 -8.81 -6.10
CA GLY A 121 13.23 -9.44 -4.79
C GLY A 121 12.64 -10.84 -4.91
N VAL A 122 12.26 -11.41 -3.77
CA VAL A 122 11.61 -12.72 -3.70
C VAL A 122 10.21 -12.56 -3.15
N GLY A 123 9.23 -13.18 -3.81
CA GLY A 123 7.83 -13.17 -3.41
C GLY A 123 7.12 -14.46 -3.83
N ALA A 124 5.85 -14.60 -3.46
CA ALA A 124 5.05 -15.76 -3.85
C ALA A 124 4.84 -15.80 -5.37
N ASN A 125 4.94 -16.99 -5.95
CA ASN A 125 4.63 -17.20 -7.37
C ASN A 125 3.12 -17.22 -7.58
N MET A 126 2.62 -16.41 -8.50
CA MET A 126 1.17 -16.34 -8.71
C MET A 126 0.57 -17.65 -9.25
N GLU A 127 1.27 -18.39 -10.13
CA GLU A 127 0.76 -19.67 -10.66
C GLU A 127 1.01 -20.86 -9.73
N ARG A 128 1.96 -20.74 -8.81
CA ARG A 128 2.35 -21.77 -7.84
C ARG A 128 2.43 -21.15 -6.44
N ALA A 129 1.27 -20.83 -5.88
CA ALA A 129 1.12 -20.02 -4.67
C ALA A 129 1.81 -20.57 -3.41
N THR A 130 2.28 -21.83 -3.43
CA THR A 130 3.06 -22.44 -2.35
C THR A 130 4.57 -22.25 -2.49
N GLU A 131 5.02 -21.72 -3.64
CA GLU A 131 6.43 -21.54 -3.99
C GLU A 131 6.78 -20.06 -4.02
N ASN A 132 7.96 -19.71 -3.55
CA ASN A 132 8.55 -18.40 -3.78
C ASN A 132 9.28 -18.37 -5.11
N CYS A 133 9.27 -17.22 -5.77
CA CYS A 133 9.97 -16.98 -7.03
C CYS A 133 10.79 -15.69 -6.96
N PHE A 134 11.77 -15.58 -7.83
CA PHE A 134 12.54 -14.35 -7.99
C PHE A 134 11.79 -13.41 -8.96
N ILE A 135 11.51 -12.20 -8.50
CA ILE A 135 10.74 -11.18 -9.21
C ILE A 135 11.68 -10.08 -9.65
N ILE A 136 11.50 -9.54 -10.86
CA ILE A 136 12.27 -8.42 -11.40
C ILE A 136 11.37 -7.43 -12.14
N HIS A 137 11.67 -6.14 -12.00
CA HIS A 137 10.97 -5.05 -12.71
C HIS A 137 11.88 -3.84 -12.93
N GLY A 138 11.38 -2.83 -13.64
CA GLY A 138 12.08 -1.56 -13.82
C GLY A 138 12.25 -0.77 -12.53
N PRO A 139 13.22 0.16 -12.47
CA PRO A 139 13.45 0.96 -11.28
C PRO A 139 12.37 2.02 -11.08
N SER A 140 12.21 2.48 -9.83
CA SER A 140 11.28 3.54 -9.48
C SER A 140 11.71 4.90 -10.05
N ILE A 141 10.73 5.71 -10.47
CA ILE A 141 10.91 7.07 -11.02
C ILE A 141 10.69 8.14 -9.94
N ILE A 142 11.10 9.39 -10.26
CA ILE A 142 10.97 10.53 -9.33
C ILE A 142 9.51 10.98 -9.17
N LEU A 143 8.80 11.12 -10.30
CA LEU A 143 7.40 11.52 -10.27
C LEU A 143 6.49 10.34 -9.85
N PRO A 144 5.31 10.59 -9.31
CA PRO A 144 4.44 9.53 -8.79
C PRO A 144 3.96 8.54 -9.86
N ASP A 145 3.84 9.01 -11.10
CA ASP A 145 3.39 8.21 -12.25
C ASP A 145 4.01 8.73 -13.56
N THR A 146 4.11 7.87 -14.55
CA THR A 146 4.64 8.20 -15.87
C THR A 146 3.84 9.30 -16.57
N THR A 147 2.56 9.43 -16.27
CA THR A 147 1.66 10.46 -16.85
C THR A 147 1.94 11.89 -16.38
N TYR A 148 2.74 12.07 -15.34
CA TYR A 148 3.16 13.40 -14.89
C TYR A 148 4.25 14.02 -15.76
N TYR A 149 5.07 13.21 -16.46
CA TYR A 149 6.17 13.72 -17.29
C TYR A 149 5.63 14.52 -18.47
N GLY A 150 6.22 15.70 -18.70
CA GLY A 150 5.80 16.64 -19.74
C GLY A 150 4.53 17.44 -19.40
N THR A 151 4.07 17.40 -18.16
CA THR A 151 2.97 18.26 -17.67
C THR A 151 3.48 19.39 -16.79
N GLU A 152 2.73 20.50 -16.70
CA GLU A 152 3.06 21.63 -15.83
C GLU A 152 3.22 21.21 -14.36
N THR A 153 2.36 20.31 -13.87
CA THR A 153 2.46 19.77 -12.52
C THR A 153 3.73 18.94 -12.34
N GLY A 154 4.08 18.09 -13.30
CA GLY A 154 5.31 17.31 -13.29
C GLY A 154 6.55 18.18 -13.29
N ASP A 155 6.60 19.19 -14.14
CA ASP A 155 7.72 20.14 -14.23
C ASP A 155 7.91 20.91 -12.92
N LYS A 156 6.81 21.35 -12.28
CA LYS A 156 6.85 21.97 -10.95
C LYS A 156 7.43 21.02 -9.89
N LEU A 157 6.98 19.76 -9.87
CA LEU A 157 7.46 18.76 -8.92
C LEU A 157 8.94 18.42 -9.14
N LEU A 158 9.39 18.29 -10.40
CA LEU A 158 10.81 18.08 -10.72
C LEU A 158 11.65 19.30 -10.30
N GLY A 159 11.12 20.53 -10.42
CA GLY A 159 11.76 21.73 -9.90
C GLY A 159 11.97 21.69 -8.39
N VAL A 160 10.95 21.30 -7.64
CA VAL A 160 11.03 21.12 -6.17
C VAL A 160 12.04 20.02 -5.81
N TYR A 161 12.02 18.90 -6.55
CA TYR A 161 12.99 17.81 -6.35
C TYR A 161 14.42 18.29 -6.59
N LYS A 162 14.67 19.02 -7.69
CA LYS A 162 15.97 19.61 -8.02
C LYS A 162 16.47 20.52 -6.90
N ASP A 163 15.65 21.46 -6.42
CA ASP A 163 16.02 22.40 -5.37
C ASP A 163 16.32 21.70 -4.04
N MET A 164 15.51 20.70 -3.68
CA MET A 164 15.73 19.86 -2.51
C MET A 164 17.05 19.09 -2.62
N ALA A 165 17.30 18.45 -3.76
CA ALA A 165 18.50 17.67 -4.00
C ALA A 165 19.76 18.55 -3.95
N LEU A 166 19.76 19.74 -4.57
CA LEU A 166 20.90 20.67 -4.52
C LEU A 166 21.23 21.11 -3.08
N LYS A 167 20.21 21.36 -2.26
CA LYS A 167 20.43 21.68 -0.83
C LYS A 167 21.06 20.52 -0.09
N LEU A 168 20.59 19.29 -0.30
CA LEU A 168 21.16 18.10 0.34
C LEU A 168 22.57 17.78 -0.18
N LEU A 169 22.83 17.94 -1.47
CA LEU A 169 24.17 17.79 -2.06
C LEU A 169 25.18 18.79 -1.47
N SER A 170 24.75 19.98 -1.03
CA SER A 170 25.64 20.96 -0.42
C SER A 170 26.28 20.54 0.91
N TYR A 171 25.77 19.46 1.54
CA TYR A 171 26.41 18.84 2.72
C TYR A 171 27.52 17.86 2.38
N THR A 172 27.66 17.50 1.08
CA THR A 172 28.72 16.62 0.59
C THR A 172 29.99 17.39 0.26
N ASP A 173 31.02 16.70 -0.17
CA ASP A 173 32.30 17.28 -0.62
C ASP A 173 32.32 17.67 -2.11
N LEU A 174 31.17 17.58 -2.79
CA LEU A 174 31.02 17.96 -4.21
C LEU A 174 31.13 19.49 -4.41
N SER A 175 31.87 19.90 -5.43
CA SER A 175 31.87 21.28 -5.90
C SER A 175 30.49 21.68 -6.46
N LYS A 176 30.23 22.98 -6.57
CA LYS A 176 28.98 23.49 -7.11
C LYS A 176 28.69 23.00 -8.54
N ASP A 177 29.71 22.88 -9.36
CA ASP A 177 29.59 22.41 -10.74
C ASP A 177 29.27 20.89 -10.76
N GLU A 178 29.91 20.10 -9.90
CA GLU A 178 29.58 18.69 -9.73
C GLU A 178 28.14 18.50 -9.22
N MET A 179 27.70 19.26 -8.22
CA MET A 179 26.31 19.19 -7.71
C MET A 179 25.29 19.44 -8.83
N ASN A 180 25.50 20.48 -9.64
CA ASN A 180 24.63 20.78 -10.77
C ASN A 180 24.64 19.64 -11.81
N ARG A 181 25.79 19.10 -12.12
CA ARG A 181 25.93 17.96 -13.05
C ARG A 181 25.22 16.72 -12.53
N TYR A 182 25.41 16.36 -11.24
CA TYR A 182 24.76 15.20 -10.63
C TYR A 182 23.24 15.28 -10.70
N ILE A 183 22.65 16.44 -10.44
CA ILE A 183 21.19 16.58 -10.49
C ILE A 183 20.67 16.63 -11.94
N GLU A 184 21.37 17.26 -12.86
CA GLU A 184 20.99 17.27 -14.28
C GLU A 184 21.03 15.86 -14.87
N ASP A 185 22.09 15.12 -14.64
CA ASP A 185 22.21 13.72 -15.06
C ASP A 185 21.14 12.83 -14.41
N THR A 186 20.83 13.06 -13.14
CA THR A 186 19.74 12.38 -12.44
C THR A 186 18.39 12.57 -13.13
N LEU A 187 18.03 13.80 -13.46
CA LEU A 187 16.77 14.11 -14.14
C LEU A 187 16.71 13.53 -15.56
N VAL A 188 17.85 13.55 -16.27
CA VAL A 188 17.95 12.95 -17.62
C VAL A 188 17.77 11.43 -17.52
N PHE A 189 18.50 10.75 -16.62
CA PHE A 189 18.38 9.30 -16.46
C PHE A 189 16.96 8.90 -16.07
N ASP A 190 16.38 9.58 -15.09
CA ASP A 190 15.01 9.34 -14.63
C ASP A 190 13.97 9.49 -15.76
N SER A 191 14.13 10.50 -16.62
CA SER A 191 13.25 10.69 -17.77
C SER A 191 13.37 9.60 -18.83
N LEU A 192 14.54 8.95 -18.95
CA LEU A 192 14.73 7.80 -19.83
C LEU A 192 14.02 6.57 -19.24
N VAL A 193 14.15 6.34 -17.92
CA VAL A 193 13.46 5.27 -17.21
C VAL A 193 11.94 5.42 -17.33
N ALA A 194 11.41 6.63 -17.13
CA ALA A 194 9.97 6.90 -17.15
C ALA A 194 9.28 6.53 -18.46
N LYS A 195 10.01 6.49 -19.58
CA LYS A 195 9.47 6.06 -20.88
C LYS A 195 9.24 4.57 -20.99
N GLU A 196 9.93 3.80 -20.16
CA GLU A 196 9.96 2.33 -20.28
C GLU A 196 9.21 1.61 -19.14
N VAL A 197 9.04 2.25 -17.99
CA VAL A 197 8.32 1.64 -16.85
C VAL A 197 6.80 1.77 -16.97
N LYS A 198 6.07 0.91 -16.26
CA LYS A 198 4.61 0.92 -16.17
C LYS A 198 4.06 2.16 -15.48
N SER A 199 2.88 2.60 -15.93
CA SER A 199 2.02 3.55 -15.22
C SER A 199 1.25 2.88 -14.07
N GLN A 200 0.64 3.67 -13.17
CA GLN A 200 -0.21 3.16 -12.09
C GLN A 200 -1.41 2.36 -12.62
N LEU A 201 -2.00 2.79 -13.73
CA LEU A 201 -3.08 2.07 -14.38
C LEU A 201 -2.64 0.67 -14.85
N GLU A 202 -1.43 0.55 -15.42
CA GLU A 202 -0.87 -0.74 -15.82
C GLU A 202 -0.52 -1.63 -14.63
N TRP A 203 -0.12 -1.05 -13.48
CA TRP A 203 0.12 -1.79 -12.25
C TRP A 203 -1.17 -2.29 -11.59
N ALA A 204 -2.31 -1.59 -11.76
CA ALA A 204 -3.59 -1.97 -11.18
C ALA A 204 -4.16 -3.29 -11.74
N ASP A 205 -3.72 -3.72 -12.93
CA ASP A 205 -4.00 -5.06 -13.49
C ASP A 205 -2.92 -6.05 -13.00
N TYR A 206 -3.10 -6.60 -11.80
CA TYR A 206 -2.05 -7.45 -11.21
C TYR A 206 -1.82 -8.74 -11.99
N VAL A 207 -2.81 -9.26 -12.69
CA VAL A 207 -2.69 -10.50 -13.48
C VAL A 207 -1.62 -10.34 -14.57
N LYS A 208 -1.54 -9.15 -15.17
CA LYS A 208 -0.51 -8.80 -16.16
C LYS A 208 0.88 -8.58 -15.58
N ASN A 209 1.02 -8.59 -14.27
CA ASN A 209 2.34 -8.51 -13.65
C ASN A 209 3.06 -9.87 -13.63
N HIS A 210 2.35 -10.98 -13.84
CA HIS A 210 2.94 -12.31 -13.84
C HIS A 210 3.41 -12.73 -15.24
N ASN A 211 4.69 -12.53 -15.54
CA ASN A 211 5.30 -12.90 -16.82
C ASN A 211 6.53 -13.77 -16.57
N PRO A 212 6.38 -15.11 -16.52
CA PRO A 212 7.53 -16.01 -16.37
C PRO A 212 8.39 -15.97 -17.64
N MET A 213 9.68 -15.74 -17.47
CA MET A 213 10.67 -15.71 -18.55
C MET A 213 11.87 -16.58 -18.19
N PRO A 214 12.41 -17.39 -19.15
CA PRO A 214 13.65 -18.14 -18.92
C PRO A 214 14.78 -17.23 -18.44
N LEU A 215 15.55 -17.69 -17.45
CA LEU A 215 16.66 -16.91 -16.89
C LEU A 215 17.62 -16.37 -17.97
N GLU A 216 18.03 -17.23 -18.92
CA GLU A 216 18.98 -16.85 -19.97
C GLU A 216 18.44 -15.72 -20.87
N GLU A 217 17.12 -15.70 -21.11
CA GLU A 217 16.47 -14.62 -21.87
C GLU A 217 16.52 -13.29 -21.10
N VAL A 218 16.19 -13.32 -19.81
CA VAL A 218 16.24 -12.11 -18.96
C VAL A 218 17.66 -11.59 -18.85
N LEU A 219 18.66 -12.46 -18.65
CA LEU A 219 20.07 -12.08 -18.57
C LEU A 219 20.56 -11.37 -19.84
N GLU A 220 20.03 -11.75 -21.01
CA GLU A 220 20.37 -11.07 -22.27
C GLU A 220 19.82 -9.65 -22.33
N TYR A 221 18.57 -9.44 -21.85
CA TYR A 221 17.97 -8.11 -21.78
C TYR A 221 18.68 -7.19 -20.77
N LEU A 222 19.23 -7.75 -19.70
CA LEU A 222 19.88 -6.99 -18.63
C LEU A 222 21.29 -6.52 -18.97
N LYS A 223 21.90 -6.97 -20.10
CA LYS A 223 23.22 -6.47 -20.49
C LYS A 223 23.22 -4.95 -20.68
N PRO A 224 24.25 -4.21 -20.21
CA PRO A 224 25.59 -4.70 -19.80
C PRO A 224 25.73 -5.04 -18.30
N LEU A 225 24.62 -5.15 -17.54
CA LEU A 225 24.65 -5.56 -16.14
C LEU A 225 24.92 -7.07 -16.04
N ASP A 226 25.94 -7.47 -15.27
CA ASP A 226 26.22 -8.89 -15.03
C ASP A 226 25.34 -9.44 -13.89
N PHE A 227 24.05 -9.53 -14.18
CA PHE A 227 23.07 -9.98 -13.21
C PHE A 227 23.24 -11.47 -12.86
N LYS A 228 23.92 -12.24 -13.72
CA LYS A 228 24.23 -13.64 -13.45
C LYS A 228 25.21 -13.77 -12.28
N GLU A 229 26.31 -12.97 -12.26
CA GLU A 229 27.25 -12.95 -11.15
C GLU A 229 26.57 -12.59 -9.82
N LEU A 230 25.64 -11.65 -9.83
CA LEU A 230 24.82 -11.32 -8.65
C LEU A 230 24.01 -12.53 -8.16
N LEU A 231 23.30 -13.22 -9.06
CA LEU A 231 22.50 -14.39 -8.69
C LEU A 231 23.36 -15.55 -8.19
N GLU A 232 24.53 -15.79 -8.80
CA GLU A 232 25.52 -16.80 -8.36
C GLU A 232 26.11 -16.45 -6.98
N SER A 233 26.16 -15.17 -6.64
CA SER A 233 26.60 -14.72 -5.30
C SER A 233 25.51 -14.91 -4.23
N LEU A 234 24.24 -14.91 -4.63
CA LEU A 234 23.11 -15.09 -3.72
C LEU A 234 22.70 -16.57 -3.55
N TYR A 235 22.88 -17.39 -4.59
CA TYR A 235 22.33 -18.74 -4.66
C TYR A 235 23.30 -19.76 -5.23
N GLU A 236 23.41 -20.93 -4.57
CA GLU A 236 24.16 -22.09 -5.11
C GLU A 236 23.49 -22.67 -6.37
N LYS A 237 22.17 -22.59 -6.45
CA LYS A 237 21.39 -23.05 -7.59
C LYS A 237 20.61 -21.85 -8.16
N LEU A 238 20.83 -21.55 -9.44
CA LEU A 238 20.10 -20.49 -10.11
C LEU A 238 18.64 -20.91 -10.41
N PRO A 239 17.68 -19.96 -10.35
CA PRO A 239 16.32 -20.21 -10.81
C PRO A 239 16.32 -20.44 -12.32
N ALA A 240 15.47 -21.35 -12.79
CA ALA A 240 15.32 -21.63 -14.22
C ALA A 240 14.61 -20.49 -14.97
N GLU A 241 13.75 -19.77 -14.27
CA GLU A 241 12.98 -18.64 -14.77
C GLU A 241 12.91 -17.51 -13.72
N LEU A 242 12.70 -16.29 -14.18
CA LEU A 242 12.36 -15.14 -13.35
C LEU A 242 10.94 -14.68 -13.68
N ILE A 243 10.24 -14.13 -12.69
CA ILE A 243 8.94 -13.50 -12.92
C ILE A 243 9.17 -12.02 -13.20
N VAL A 244 8.88 -11.60 -14.42
CA VAL A 244 9.09 -10.21 -14.86
C VAL A 244 7.78 -9.44 -14.68
N TYR A 245 7.75 -8.52 -13.71
CA TYR A 245 6.56 -7.71 -13.43
C TYR A 245 6.38 -6.57 -14.44
N ASP A 246 7.47 -6.06 -14.99
CA ASP A 246 7.48 -5.02 -16.02
C ASP A 246 8.30 -5.46 -17.24
N PRO A 247 7.67 -6.27 -18.16
CA PRO A 247 8.37 -6.78 -19.35
C PRO A 247 8.89 -5.68 -20.29
N LYS A 248 8.23 -4.53 -20.34
CA LYS A 248 8.65 -3.41 -21.20
C LYS A 248 9.96 -2.84 -20.67
N ALA A 249 10.04 -2.52 -19.39
CA ALA A 249 11.25 -1.97 -18.78
C ALA A 249 12.46 -2.91 -18.93
N ILE A 250 12.26 -4.22 -18.68
CA ILE A 250 13.33 -5.20 -18.74
C ILE A 250 13.82 -5.40 -20.18
N LYS A 251 12.91 -5.61 -21.15
CA LYS A 251 13.28 -5.79 -22.56
C LYS A 251 13.96 -4.57 -23.18
N ASN A 252 13.61 -3.40 -22.69
CA ASN A 252 14.09 -2.10 -23.18
C ASN A 252 15.16 -1.46 -22.29
N MET A 253 15.71 -2.19 -21.30
CA MET A 253 16.71 -1.66 -20.36
C MET A 253 17.86 -0.92 -21.07
N LYS A 254 18.31 -1.41 -22.22
CA LYS A 254 19.35 -0.77 -23.04
C LYS A 254 19.01 0.67 -23.47
N ASN A 255 17.72 1.09 -23.44
CA ASN A 255 17.31 2.45 -23.81
C ASN A 255 17.66 3.46 -22.71
N TYR A 256 17.71 3.02 -21.45
CA TYR A 256 18.05 3.89 -20.31
C TYR A 256 19.37 3.50 -19.64
N PHE A 257 19.83 2.25 -19.70
CA PHE A 257 21.09 1.81 -19.10
C PHE A 257 22.02 1.15 -20.13
N ASN A 258 23.13 1.82 -20.44
CA ASN A 258 24.16 1.41 -21.39
C ASN A 258 25.45 2.20 -21.13
N GLU A 259 26.52 1.95 -21.89
CA GLU A 259 27.81 2.65 -21.74
C GLU A 259 27.71 4.18 -21.82
N LYS A 260 26.79 4.72 -22.64
CA LYS A 260 26.64 6.17 -22.82
C LYS A 260 25.90 6.83 -21.66
N THR A 261 24.99 6.11 -21.01
CA THR A 261 24.17 6.60 -19.90
C THR A 261 24.72 6.16 -18.54
N PHE A 262 25.81 5.43 -18.52
CA PHE A 262 26.41 4.88 -17.29
C PHE A 262 26.74 5.96 -16.26
N GLU A 263 27.37 7.07 -16.68
CA GLU A 263 27.70 8.18 -15.77
C GLU A 263 26.44 8.83 -15.20
N GLN A 264 25.40 9.03 -16.03
CA GLN A 264 24.09 9.55 -15.60
C GLN A 264 23.42 8.63 -14.59
N TYR A 265 23.49 7.31 -14.81
CA TYR A 265 23.02 6.32 -13.84
C TYR A 265 23.76 6.42 -12.51
N MET A 266 25.11 6.53 -12.52
CA MET A 266 25.90 6.62 -11.29
C MET A 266 25.56 7.89 -10.49
N HIS A 267 25.34 9.01 -11.16
CA HIS A 267 24.88 10.25 -10.53
C HIS A 267 23.47 10.12 -9.98
N TRP A 268 22.55 9.47 -10.71
CA TRP A 268 21.21 9.16 -10.24
C TRP A 268 21.23 8.25 -9.00
N ALA A 269 22.03 7.20 -9.01
CA ALA A 269 22.19 6.31 -7.86
C ALA A 269 22.74 7.05 -6.64
N TYR A 270 23.72 7.93 -6.83
CA TYR A 270 24.26 8.78 -5.76
C TYR A 270 23.20 9.70 -5.16
N VAL A 271 22.48 10.46 -6.01
CA VAL A 271 21.46 11.40 -5.57
C VAL A 271 20.30 10.66 -4.86
N LYS A 272 19.80 9.56 -5.45
CA LYS A 272 18.73 8.77 -4.79
C LYS A 272 19.20 8.16 -3.46
N THR A 273 20.44 7.73 -3.35
CA THR A 273 21.01 7.23 -2.07
C THR A 273 21.07 8.34 -1.03
N LEU A 274 21.53 9.53 -1.41
CA LEU A 274 21.54 10.69 -0.50
C LEU A 274 20.14 11.05 -0.02
N LEU A 275 19.19 11.24 -0.93
CA LEU A 275 17.83 11.66 -0.59
C LEU A 275 17.08 10.59 0.22
N GLY A 276 17.22 9.31 -0.15
CA GLY A 276 16.58 8.19 0.55
C GLY A 276 17.11 7.95 1.98
N ASN A 277 18.27 8.52 2.31
CA ASN A 277 18.88 8.38 3.62
C ASN A 277 18.96 9.69 4.43
N ALA A 278 18.68 10.84 3.83
CA ALA A 278 18.79 12.14 4.50
C ALA A 278 17.90 12.24 5.76
N GLY A 279 16.74 11.58 5.78
CA GLY A 279 15.86 11.48 6.96
C GLY A 279 16.50 10.81 8.19
N LYS A 280 17.59 10.06 8.00
CA LYS A 280 18.32 9.34 9.06
C LYS A 280 19.52 10.14 9.60
N LEU A 281 19.75 11.35 9.11
CA LEU A 281 20.88 12.21 9.43
C LEU A 281 20.48 13.37 10.36
N SER A 282 21.12 14.55 10.24
CA SER A 282 20.77 15.71 11.08
C SER A 282 19.31 16.13 10.92
N GLU A 283 18.78 16.87 11.90
CA GLU A 283 17.40 17.39 11.84
C GLU A 283 17.15 18.24 10.59
N GLU A 284 18.12 19.07 10.21
CA GLU A 284 18.01 19.93 9.04
C GLU A 284 17.92 19.08 7.74
N MET A 285 18.79 18.08 7.59
CA MET A 285 18.76 17.20 6.43
C MET A 285 17.48 16.35 6.40
N ALA A 286 17.02 15.88 7.56
CA ALA A 286 15.77 15.14 7.67
C ALA A 286 14.56 15.99 7.22
N SER A 287 14.48 17.24 7.68
CA SER A 287 13.42 18.16 7.26
C SER A 287 13.50 18.52 5.77
N LEU A 288 14.72 18.73 5.24
CA LEU A 288 14.90 18.98 3.80
C LEU A 288 14.41 17.79 2.96
N SER A 289 14.66 16.55 3.39
CA SER A 289 14.29 15.34 2.65
C SER A 289 12.77 15.16 2.44
N THR A 290 11.94 15.81 3.25
CA THR A 290 10.48 15.75 3.15
C THR A 290 9.89 16.77 2.18
N THR A 291 10.68 17.75 1.70
CA THR A 291 10.21 18.90 0.92
C THR A 291 9.42 18.51 -0.32
N TYR A 292 9.92 17.54 -1.11
CA TYR A 292 9.22 17.04 -2.28
C TYR A 292 7.86 16.41 -1.93
N ARG A 293 7.84 15.51 -0.95
CA ARG A 293 6.62 14.84 -0.50
C ARG A 293 5.59 15.83 0.05
N ARG A 294 6.03 16.81 0.83
CA ARG A 294 5.15 17.87 1.36
C ARG A 294 4.51 18.68 0.23
N CYS A 295 5.29 19.05 -0.79
CA CYS A 295 4.75 19.74 -1.96
C CYS A 295 3.74 18.88 -2.72
N LEU A 296 4.06 17.61 -2.96
CA LEU A 296 3.20 16.66 -3.68
C LEU A 296 1.84 16.48 -2.99
N LEU A 297 1.82 16.38 -1.67
CA LEU A 297 0.62 16.06 -0.88
C LEU A 297 -0.04 17.29 -0.23
N GLY A 298 0.47 18.50 -0.48
CA GLY A 298 -0.04 19.73 0.13
C GLY A 298 0.21 19.83 1.65
N ILE A 299 1.19 19.12 2.21
CA ILE A 299 1.52 19.13 3.63
C ILE A 299 2.31 20.39 3.98
N ASN A 300 1.91 21.09 5.05
CA ASN A 300 2.49 22.39 5.41
C ASN A 300 3.78 22.27 6.24
N SER A 301 3.86 21.27 7.12
CA SER A 301 4.98 21.11 8.06
C SER A 301 5.38 19.65 8.23
N ASP A 302 6.58 19.41 8.75
CA ASP A 302 6.96 18.09 9.22
C ASP A 302 6.15 17.70 10.46
N SER A 303 5.96 16.39 10.67
CA SER A 303 5.39 15.90 11.93
C SER A 303 6.30 16.23 13.12
N PRO A 304 5.76 16.41 14.34
CA PRO A 304 6.57 16.56 15.56
C PRO A 304 7.59 15.41 15.70
N LEU A 305 8.76 15.71 16.26
CA LEU A 305 9.88 14.75 16.36
C LEU A 305 9.47 13.45 17.10
N GLU A 306 8.70 13.54 18.19
CA GLU A 306 8.21 12.37 18.92
C GLU A 306 7.35 11.47 18.03
N LYS A 307 6.50 12.05 17.17
CA LYS A 307 5.69 11.33 16.20
C LYS A 307 6.55 10.69 15.11
N GLN A 308 7.54 11.42 14.59
CA GLN A 308 8.50 10.85 13.64
C GLN A 308 9.23 9.64 14.24
N ALA A 309 9.73 9.77 15.48
CA ALA A 309 10.43 8.69 16.17
C ALA A 309 9.53 7.47 16.38
N TYR A 310 8.29 7.68 16.80
CA TYR A 310 7.30 6.63 16.92
C TYR A 310 7.06 5.92 15.58
N LEU A 311 6.76 6.68 14.51
CA LEU A 311 6.47 6.11 13.19
C LEU A 311 7.66 5.33 12.62
N ILE A 312 8.87 5.85 12.77
CA ILE A 312 10.08 5.15 12.31
C ILE A 312 10.27 3.84 13.07
N ALA A 313 10.21 3.87 14.40
CA ALA A 313 10.42 2.68 15.22
C ALA A 313 9.29 1.66 15.04
N SER A 314 8.03 2.09 14.97
CA SER A 314 6.87 1.19 14.78
C SER A 314 6.82 0.58 13.38
N ASN A 315 7.25 1.29 12.33
CA ASN A 315 7.34 0.72 10.99
C ASN A 315 8.51 -0.25 10.84
N THR A 316 9.65 0.03 11.50
CA THR A 316 10.83 -0.84 11.46
C THR A 316 10.60 -2.15 12.22
N PHE A 317 9.95 -2.09 13.37
CA PHE A 317 9.59 -3.22 14.21
C PHE A 317 8.06 -3.47 14.21
N SER A 318 7.48 -3.52 13.01
CA SER A 318 6.03 -3.44 12.82
C SER A 318 5.26 -4.58 13.49
N GLU A 319 5.75 -5.81 13.42
CA GLU A 319 5.07 -6.97 14.00
C GLU A 319 5.16 -6.98 15.54
N PRO A 320 6.33 -6.79 16.19
CA PRO A 320 6.42 -6.60 17.65
C PRO A 320 5.47 -5.53 18.16
N VAL A 321 5.43 -4.36 17.50
CA VAL A 321 4.56 -3.25 17.89
C VAL A 321 3.09 -3.60 17.67
N GLY A 322 2.77 -4.28 16.57
CA GLY A 322 1.41 -4.74 16.27
C GLY A 322 0.88 -5.74 17.29
N ILE A 323 1.72 -6.68 17.73
CA ILE A 323 1.39 -7.64 18.79
C ILE A 323 1.22 -6.94 20.14
N TYR A 324 2.11 -5.98 20.46
CA TYR A 324 1.99 -5.17 21.67
C TYR A 324 0.66 -4.42 21.71
N TYR A 325 0.32 -3.71 20.62
CA TYR A 325 -0.95 -2.99 20.50
C TYR A 325 -2.15 -3.93 20.64
N GLY A 326 -2.14 -5.04 19.90
CA GLY A 326 -3.24 -5.99 19.89
C GLY A 326 -3.49 -6.62 21.26
N ARG A 327 -2.43 -7.06 21.97
CA ARG A 327 -2.53 -7.62 23.31
C ARG A 327 -2.99 -6.62 24.37
N THR A 328 -2.62 -5.35 24.20
CA THR A 328 -2.90 -4.30 25.19
C THR A 328 -4.29 -3.71 25.02
N TYR A 329 -4.75 -3.51 23.76
CA TYR A 329 -5.93 -2.68 23.46
C TYR A 329 -7.08 -3.44 22.79
N PHE A 330 -6.83 -4.65 22.23
CA PHE A 330 -7.84 -5.44 21.55
C PHE A 330 -8.20 -6.67 22.38
N GLY A 331 -9.46 -6.75 22.82
CA GLY A 331 -9.92 -7.83 23.70
C GLY A 331 -10.35 -9.09 22.93
N GLU A 332 -10.24 -10.25 23.60
CA GLU A 332 -10.67 -11.55 23.05
C GLU A 332 -12.17 -11.63 22.72
N GLU A 333 -13.01 -10.90 23.46
CA GLU A 333 -14.46 -10.85 23.21
C GLU A 333 -14.75 -10.18 21.87
N ALA A 334 -14.15 -9.03 21.60
CA ALA A 334 -14.27 -8.32 20.33
C ALA A 334 -13.74 -9.17 19.16
N LYS A 335 -12.60 -9.86 19.35
CA LYS A 335 -12.04 -10.78 18.34
C LYS A 335 -13.03 -11.88 17.98
N LYS A 336 -13.65 -12.53 18.97
CA LYS A 336 -14.63 -13.60 18.75
C LYS A 336 -15.87 -13.10 18.03
N ASP A 337 -16.38 -11.92 18.40
CA ASP A 337 -17.55 -11.31 17.79
C ASP A 337 -17.30 -10.98 16.32
N VAL A 338 -16.19 -10.32 15.99
CA VAL A 338 -15.84 -9.99 14.60
C VAL A 338 -15.58 -11.26 13.77
N VAL A 339 -14.92 -12.28 14.30
CA VAL A 339 -14.76 -13.57 13.61
C VAL A 339 -16.12 -14.23 13.32
N SER A 340 -17.08 -14.11 14.25
CA SER A 340 -18.45 -14.59 14.01
C SER A 340 -19.12 -13.82 12.87
N LEU A 341 -18.94 -12.51 12.82
CA LEU A 341 -19.44 -11.66 11.72
C LEU A 341 -18.82 -12.06 10.38
N VAL A 342 -17.49 -12.29 10.32
CA VAL A 342 -16.80 -12.77 9.10
C VAL A 342 -17.44 -14.08 8.60
N LYS A 343 -17.66 -15.04 9.50
CA LYS A 343 -18.30 -16.32 9.12
C LYS A 343 -19.72 -16.13 8.60
N LYS A 344 -20.51 -15.24 9.22
CA LYS A 344 -21.88 -14.89 8.76
C LYS A 344 -21.84 -14.28 7.35
N ILE A 345 -20.87 -13.41 7.08
CA ILE A 345 -20.67 -12.78 5.77
C ILE A 345 -20.28 -13.84 4.72
N ILE A 346 -19.31 -14.73 5.02
CA ILE A 346 -18.89 -15.81 4.12
C ILE A 346 -20.08 -16.72 3.77
N GLU A 347 -20.86 -17.14 4.77
CA GLU A 347 -22.04 -18.01 4.52
C GLU A 347 -23.12 -17.31 3.71
N THR A 348 -23.32 -16.01 3.90
CA THR A 348 -24.24 -15.22 3.07
C THR A 348 -23.73 -15.11 1.64
N TYR A 349 -22.43 -14.89 1.47
CA TYR A 349 -21.79 -14.85 0.15
C TYR A 349 -21.97 -16.18 -0.61
N LYS A 350 -21.78 -17.31 0.07
CA LYS A 350 -21.98 -18.65 -0.53
C LYS A 350 -23.42 -18.85 -1.02
N ARG A 351 -24.43 -18.40 -0.26
CA ARG A 351 -25.82 -18.46 -0.69
C ARG A 351 -26.04 -17.61 -1.94
N ARG A 352 -25.56 -16.37 -1.95
CA ARG A 352 -25.67 -15.48 -3.10
C ARG A 352 -25.01 -16.06 -4.36
N VAL A 353 -23.84 -16.66 -4.22
CA VAL A 353 -23.17 -17.37 -5.34
C VAL A 353 -23.99 -18.56 -5.80
N ALA A 354 -24.56 -19.35 -4.88
CA ALA A 354 -25.42 -20.50 -5.25
C ALA A 354 -26.67 -20.06 -6.02
N ASP A 355 -27.28 -18.94 -5.62
CA ASP A 355 -28.50 -18.39 -6.24
C ASP A 355 -28.20 -17.50 -7.45
N ASN A 356 -26.93 -17.21 -7.75
CA ASN A 356 -26.54 -16.37 -8.87
C ASN A 356 -27.05 -16.93 -10.20
N THR A 357 -27.61 -16.05 -11.06
CA THR A 357 -28.31 -16.48 -12.28
C THR A 357 -27.46 -16.50 -13.54
N PHE A 358 -26.30 -15.83 -13.53
CA PHE A 358 -25.43 -15.78 -14.71
C PHE A 358 -24.29 -16.80 -14.66
N LEU A 359 -23.89 -17.27 -13.46
CA LEU A 359 -22.81 -18.25 -13.29
C LEU A 359 -23.29 -19.67 -13.58
N GLU A 360 -22.45 -20.45 -14.28
CA GLU A 360 -22.65 -21.87 -14.46
C GLU A 360 -22.31 -22.68 -13.19
N GLU A 361 -22.92 -23.84 -13.03
CA GLU A 361 -22.79 -24.68 -11.82
C GLU A 361 -21.34 -25.07 -11.48
N SER A 362 -20.48 -25.24 -12.52
CA SER A 362 -19.04 -25.50 -12.31
C SER A 362 -18.33 -24.34 -11.63
N THR A 363 -18.60 -23.12 -12.08
CA THR A 363 -18.03 -21.88 -11.52
C THR A 363 -18.57 -21.60 -10.13
N LYS A 364 -19.89 -21.76 -9.89
CA LYS A 364 -20.49 -21.64 -8.55
C LYS A 364 -19.81 -22.56 -7.53
N LYS A 365 -19.60 -23.84 -7.89
CA LYS A 365 -18.93 -24.81 -7.00
C LYS A 365 -17.51 -24.38 -6.63
N LYS A 366 -16.76 -23.88 -7.60
CA LYS A 366 -15.41 -23.37 -7.37
C LYS A 366 -15.41 -22.10 -6.52
N ALA A 367 -16.31 -21.16 -6.79
CA ALA A 367 -16.47 -19.94 -5.99
C ALA A 367 -16.83 -20.24 -4.53
N ILE A 368 -17.77 -21.19 -4.31
CA ILE A 368 -18.12 -21.63 -2.94
C ILE A 368 -16.94 -22.33 -2.25
N LEU A 369 -16.16 -23.13 -2.98
CA LEU A 369 -14.94 -23.73 -2.44
C LEU A 369 -13.93 -22.66 -2.05
N LYS A 370 -13.69 -21.66 -2.89
CA LYS A 370 -12.78 -20.54 -2.63
C LYS A 370 -13.20 -19.77 -1.37
N LEU A 371 -14.49 -19.44 -1.22
CA LEU A 371 -15.05 -18.82 -0.02
C LEU A 371 -14.84 -19.69 1.24
N SER A 372 -14.95 -21.02 1.08
CA SER A 372 -14.82 -21.96 2.20
C SER A 372 -13.39 -22.13 2.70
N THR A 373 -12.41 -21.77 1.88
CA THR A 373 -10.97 -21.90 2.16
C THR A 373 -10.29 -20.59 2.50
N ILE A 374 -11.03 -19.46 2.53
CA ILE A 374 -10.48 -18.18 2.96
C ILE A 374 -9.89 -18.31 4.36
N ASN A 375 -8.61 -17.98 4.48
CA ASN A 375 -7.93 -17.89 5.77
C ASN A 375 -8.24 -16.53 6.42
N ILE A 376 -8.58 -16.53 7.71
CA ILE A 376 -9.01 -15.34 8.46
C ILE A 376 -7.91 -14.94 9.45
N LYS A 377 -7.25 -13.81 9.20
CA LYS A 377 -6.26 -13.19 10.07
C LYS A 377 -6.91 -11.99 10.79
N MET A 378 -7.20 -12.14 12.09
CA MET A 378 -7.94 -11.16 12.87
C MET A 378 -7.13 -10.65 14.06
N GLY A 379 -6.92 -9.33 14.11
CA GLY A 379 -6.29 -8.63 15.22
C GLY A 379 -4.77 -8.50 15.09
N TYR A 380 -4.04 -9.56 15.37
CA TYR A 380 -2.57 -9.61 15.36
C TYR A 380 -2.07 -11.07 15.32
N PRO A 381 -0.83 -11.34 14.87
CA PRO A 381 -0.25 -12.68 14.85
C PRO A 381 0.01 -13.21 16.28
N ASP A 382 -0.03 -14.54 16.44
CA ASP A 382 0.14 -15.18 17.75
C ASP A 382 1.58 -15.07 18.28
N LYS A 383 2.56 -15.01 17.39
CA LYS A 383 4.01 -14.93 17.70
C LYS A 383 4.72 -13.96 16.78
N VAL A 384 5.84 -13.43 17.25
CA VAL A 384 6.77 -12.59 16.48
C VAL A 384 7.62 -13.47 15.56
N ASP A 385 7.86 -13.02 14.33
CA ASP A 385 8.79 -13.66 13.39
C ASP A 385 10.23 -13.65 13.96
N ASP A 386 10.97 -14.72 13.70
CA ASP A 386 12.33 -14.90 14.21
C ASP A 386 13.34 -13.86 13.69
N ILE A 387 13.06 -13.19 12.57
CA ILE A 387 13.91 -12.10 12.04
C ILE A 387 14.10 -10.98 13.08
N TYR A 388 13.07 -10.70 13.91
CA TYR A 388 13.16 -9.66 14.93
C TYR A 388 14.12 -9.99 16.08
N LYS A 389 14.60 -11.23 16.20
CA LYS A 389 15.71 -11.59 17.09
C LYS A 389 17.05 -11.15 16.57
N GLU A 390 17.19 -11.04 15.24
CA GLU A 390 18.42 -10.61 14.57
C GLU A 390 18.48 -9.08 14.45
N MET A 391 17.32 -8.39 14.38
CA MET A 391 17.19 -6.94 14.24
C MET A 391 17.53 -6.23 15.57
N THR A 392 18.79 -6.24 15.96
CA THR A 392 19.26 -5.63 17.22
C THR A 392 19.78 -4.21 16.98
N ILE A 393 19.55 -3.33 17.94
CA ILE A 393 20.03 -1.94 17.95
C ILE A 393 21.19 -1.82 18.95
N ASP A 394 22.40 -1.55 18.45
CA ASP A 394 23.58 -1.25 19.25
C ASP A 394 23.58 0.25 19.61
N GLU A 395 23.78 0.57 20.89
CA GLU A 395 23.81 1.96 21.37
C GLU A 395 25.01 2.75 20.80
N SER A 396 26.12 2.06 20.48
CA SER A 396 27.32 2.68 19.90
C SER A 396 27.13 3.13 18.45
N ASP A 397 26.22 2.49 17.69
CA ASP A 397 25.95 2.85 16.29
C ASP A 397 25.27 4.22 16.17
N SER A 398 25.50 4.90 15.05
CA SER A 398 24.64 6.03 14.66
C SER A 398 23.21 5.55 14.33
N TYR A 399 22.26 6.47 14.24
CA TYR A 399 20.92 6.13 13.77
C TYR A 399 20.98 5.55 12.34
N PHE A 400 21.77 6.18 11.46
CA PHE A 400 21.97 5.71 10.08
C PHE A 400 22.56 4.28 10.03
N ASP A 401 23.65 4.01 10.81
CA ASP A 401 24.30 2.69 10.81
C ASP A 401 23.37 1.60 11.33
N SER A 402 22.55 1.89 12.34
CA SER A 402 21.53 0.98 12.87
C SER A 402 20.53 0.60 11.77
N MET A 403 20.02 1.59 11.02
CA MET A 403 19.08 1.34 9.93
C MET A 403 19.73 0.59 8.75
N LEU A 404 20.99 0.87 8.44
CA LEU A 404 21.73 0.15 7.40
C LEU A 404 21.89 -1.33 7.75
N LYS A 405 22.23 -1.65 9.00
CA LYS A 405 22.31 -3.04 9.49
C LYS A 405 20.97 -3.75 9.38
N ILE A 406 19.87 -3.10 9.79
CA ILE A 406 18.52 -3.66 9.68
C ILE A 406 18.14 -3.91 8.21
N ASN A 407 18.43 -2.98 7.31
CA ASN A 407 18.17 -3.15 5.89
C ASN A 407 18.91 -4.37 5.31
N ARG A 408 20.16 -4.58 5.69
CA ARG A 408 20.94 -5.76 5.28
C ARG A 408 20.33 -7.07 5.80
N ILE A 409 19.82 -7.08 7.03
CA ILE A 409 19.13 -8.24 7.62
C ILE A 409 17.86 -8.54 6.82
N ASN A 410 17.05 -7.50 6.54
CA ASN A 410 15.79 -7.63 5.78
C ASN A 410 16.04 -8.13 4.35
N ASN A 411 17.05 -7.60 3.65
CA ASN A 411 17.42 -8.03 2.30
C ASN A 411 17.84 -9.51 2.29
N ARG A 412 18.71 -9.89 3.20
CA ARG A 412 19.14 -11.29 3.33
C ARG A 412 17.97 -12.22 3.66
N HIS A 413 17.11 -11.80 4.57
CA HIS A 413 15.90 -12.56 4.91
C HIS A 413 15.00 -12.74 3.69
N ASN A 414 14.75 -11.68 2.90
CA ASN A 414 13.95 -11.75 1.68
C ASN A 414 14.56 -12.71 0.65
N PHE A 415 15.85 -12.56 0.33
CA PHE A 415 16.51 -13.45 -0.64
C PHE A 415 16.54 -14.90 -0.18
N ASN A 416 16.68 -15.17 1.12
CA ASN A 416 16.65 -16.51 1.70
C ASN A 416 15.26 -17.18 1.63
N LYS A 417 14.21 -16.50 1.20
CA LYS A 417 12.89 -17.10 0.96
C LYS A 417 12.84 -17.90 -0.35
N LEU A 418 13.71 -17.62 -1.31
CA LEU A 418 13.75 -18.34 -2.60
C LEU A 418 13.82 -19.82 -2.39
N TYR A 419 13.37 -20.76 -2.81
CA TYR A 419 13.42 -22.23 -2.53
C TYR A 419 12.81 -22.66 -1.18
N LYS A 420 12.25 -21.74 -0.40
CA LYS A 420 11.42 -22.09 0.75
C LYS A 420 9.94 -22.03 0.36
N PRO A 421 9.07 -22.83 0.99
CA PRO A 421 7.63 -22.70 0.77
C PRO A 421 7.16 -21.32 1.26
N VAL A 422 6.09 -20.83 0.65
CA VAL A 422 5.40 -19.62 1.11
C VAL A 422 4.80 -19.87 2.49
N ASP A 423 5.07 -19.00 3.46
CA ASP A 423 4.41 -19.04 4.76
C ASP A 423 3.03 -18.37 4.67
N LYS A 424 1.98 -19.17 4.70
CA LYS A 424 0.60 -18.67 4.69
C LYS A 424 0.18 -17.98 6.00
N ASN A 425 0.98 -18.12 7.09
CA ASN A 425 0.71 -17.47 8.37
C ASN A 425 1.35 -16.07 8.47
N GLU A 426 2.23 -15.70 7.56
CA GLU A 426 2.82 -14.36 7.49
C GLU A 426 1.74 -13.29 7.37
N TRP A 427 1.81 -12.26 8.19
CA TRP A 427 0.87 -11.14 8.18
C TRP A 427 1.36 -10.01 7.27
N GLN A 428 0.48 -9.54 6.39
CA GLN A 428 0.77 -8.40 5.50
C GLN A 428 0.71 -7.07 6.24
N MET A 429 -0.12 -6.99 7.29
CA MET A 429 -0.38 -5.76 8.02
C MET A 429 -0.20 -5.98 9.53
N PRO A 430 0.55 -5.10 10.23
CA PRO A 430 0.72 -5.21 11.67
C PRO A 430 -0.53 -4.80 12.43
N GLY A 431 -0.73 -5.33 13.63
CA GLY A 431 -1.94 -5.15 14.44
C GLY A 431 -2.31 -3.70 14.79
N HIS A 432 -1.36 -2.77 14.76
CA HIS A 432 -1.58 -1.33 15.01
C HIS A 432 -1.90 -0.52 13.74
N MET A 433 -1.97 -1.15 12.58
CA MET A 433 -2.32 -0.48 11.32
C MET A 433 -3.84 -0.33 11.20
N VAL A 434 -4.31 0.86 10.83
CA VAL A 434 -5.73 1.11 10.52
C VAL A 434 -5.94 0.83 9.03
N ASN A 435 -6.12 -0.41 8.68
CA ASN A 435 -6.40 -0.88 7.32
C ASN A 435 -6.94 -2.31 7.34
N ALA A 436 -7.29 -2.84 6.15
CA ALA A 436 -7.63 -4.24 5.92
C ALA A 436 -7.15 -4.65 4.53
N CYS A 437 -7.03 -5.94 4.24
CA CYS A 437 -6.74 -6.42 2.89
C CYS A 437 -7.18 -7.87 2.66
N TYR A 438 -7.43 -8.18 1.38
CA TYR A 438 -7.49 -9.52 0.84
C TYR A 438 -6.22 -9.80 0.01
N ASP A 439 -5.58 -10.94 0.23
CA ASP A 439 -4.44 -11.41 -0.57
C ASP A 439 -4.90 -12.57 -1.49
N PRO A 440 -5.01 -12.35 -2.81
CA PRO A 440 -5.47 -13.39 -3.74
C PRO A 440 -4.51 -14.58 -3.83
N ASN A 441 -3.20 -14.37 -3.66
CA ASN A 441 -2.19 -15.42 -3.73
C ASN A 441 -2.19 -16.33 -2.49
N ARG A 442 -2.72 -15.85 -1.37
CA ARG A 442 -2.88 -16.62 -0.13
C ARG A 442 -4.31 -17.06 0.13
N ASN A 443 -5.26 -16.48 -0.60
CA ASN A 443 -6.69 -16.58 -0.34
C ASN A 443 -7.01 -16.28 1.13
N ASP A 444 -6.52 -15.14 1.62
CA ASP A 444 -6.73 -14.72 3.01
C ASP A 444 -7.20 -13.27 3.14
N ILE A 445 -7.88 -12.99 4.25
CA ILE A 445 -8.22 -11.64 4.69
C ILE A 445 -7.47 -11.31 5.96
N THR A 446 -6.95 -10.08 6.03
CA THR A 446 -6.24 -9.57 7.21
C THR A 446 -6.93 -8.32 7.74
N PHE A 447 -7.33 -8.36 9.02
CA PHE A 447 -7.94 -7.24 9.76
C PHE A 447 -7.12 -6.94 11.01
N PRO A 448 -6.21 -5.95 10.98
CA PRO A 448 -5.50 -5.49 12.17
C PRO A 448 -6.43 -5.02 13.28
N ALA A 449 -5.99 -5.15 14.53
CA ALA A 449 -6.78 -4.73 15.69
C ALA A 449 -7.17 -3.26 15.67
N ALA A 450 -6.32 -2.41 15.09
CA ALA A 450 -6.50 -0.96 15.09
C ALA A 450 -7.72 -0.45 14.29
N ILE A 451 -8.19 -1.16 13.26
CA ILE A 451 -9.39 -0.76 12.52
C ILE A 451 -10.69 -1.12 13.27
N LEU A 452 -10.61 -2.05 14.24
CA LEU A 452 -11.76 -2.60 14.97
C LEU A 452 -12.18 -1.67 16.12
N GLN A 453 -12.45 -0.42 15.79
CA GLN A 453 -12.88 0.66 16.70
C GLN A 453 -13.97 1.52 16.04
N LYS A 454 -14.68 2.33 16.85
CA LYS A 454 -15.67 3.30 16.33
C LYS A 454 -15.03 4.27 15.34
N PRO A 455 -15.72 4.63 14.25
CA PRO A 455 -17.09 4.28 13.88
C PRO A 455 -17.24 2.93 13.15
N PHE A 456 -16.14 2.24 12.84
CA PHE A 456 -16.16 0.97 12.09
C PHE A 456 -16.81 -0.16 12.89
N TYR A 457 -16.39 -0.33 14.14
CA TYR A 457 -16.84 -1.42 15.01
C TYR A 457 -16.88 -1.02 16.49
N ALA A 458 -17.89 -1.50 17.20
CA ALA A 458 -17.84 -1.65 18.65
C ALA A 458 -18.93 -2.64 19.12
N LEU A 459 -18.65 -3.40 20.18
CA LEU A 459 -19.65 -4.24 20.85
C LEU A 459 -20.89 -3.43 21.31
N SER A 460 -20.73 -2.15 21.60
CA SER A 460 -21.80 -1.24 22.03
C SER A 460 -22.56 -0.57 20.90
N GLN A 461 -22.15 -0.72 19.62
CA GLN A 461 -22.89 -0.24 18.45
C GLN A 461 -24.05 -1.19 18.13
N LYS A 462 -25.09 -0.65 17.49
CA LYS A 462 -26.14 -1.50 16.92
C LYS A 462 -25.56 -2.43 15.86
N GLU A 463 -26.11 -3.63 15.72
CA GLU A 463 -25.67 -4.57 14.68
C GLU A 463 -25.75 -3.95 13.26
N SER A 464 -26.80 -3.16 13.01
CA SER A 464 -26.97 -2.41 11.75
C SER A 464 -25.84 -1.38 11.51
N GLU A 465 -25.37 -0.70 12.55
CA GLU A 465 -24.23 0.22 12.45
C GLU A 465 -22.93 -0.54 12.20
N ASN A 466 -22.69 -1.66 12.90
CA ASN A 466 -21.54 -2.52 12.65
C ASN A 466 -21.56 -3.12 11.24
N LEU A 467 -22.73 -3.48 10.69
CA LEU A 467 -22.88 -3.96 9.32
C LEU A 467 -22.60 -2.88 8.28
N GLY A 468 -23.05 -1.63 8.50
CA GLY A 468 -22.72 -0.48 7.63
C GLY A 468 -21.31 0.08 7.84
N GLY A 469 -20.59 -0.37 8.87
CA GLY A 469 -19.20 -0.06 9.17
C GLY A 469 -18.27 -1.21 8.83
N ILE A 470 -17.76 -1.90 9.86
CA ILE A 470 -16.79 -2.99 9.66
C ILE A 470 -17.34 -4.16 8.84
N GLY A 471 -18.65 -4.44 8.94
CA GLY A 471 -19.29 -5.49 8.14
C GLY A 471 -19.17 -5.23 6.65
N ALA A 472 -19.43 -3.99 6.20
CA ALA A 472 -19.26 -3.60 4.81
C ALA A 472 -17.78 -3.70 4.37
N VAL A 473 -16.81 -3.33 5.22
CA VAL A 473 -15.38 -3.47 4.94
C VAL A 473 -14.96 -4.94 4.87
N ILE A 474 -15.43 -5.79 5.79
CA ILE A 474 -15.14 -7.24 5.75
C ILE A 474 -15.70 -7.86 4.46
N ALA A 475 -16.92 -7.53 4.11
CA ALA A 475 -17.56 -8.05 2.91
C ALA A 475 -16.88 -7.50 1.64
N HIS A 476 -16.36 -6.26 1.65
CA HIS A 476 -15.52 -5.68 0.60
C HIS A 476 -14.24 -6.52 0.41
N GLU A 477 -13.49 -6.80 1.48
CA GLU A 477 -12.28 -7.62 1.37
C GLU A 477 -12.57 -9.04 0.84
N ILE A 478 -13.65 -9.65 1.28
CA ILE A 478 -14.07 -10.96 0.74
C ILE A 478 -14.47 -10.85 -0.73
N SER A 479 -15.06 -9.70 -1.15
CA SER A 479 -15.45 -9.46 -2.54
C SER A 479 -14.25 -9.37 -3.49
N HIS A 480 -13.08 -8.95 -3.00
CA HIS A 480 -11.84 -9.00 -3.78
C HIS A 480 -11.46 -10.40 -4.25
N ALA A 481 -11.97 -11.46 -3.63
CA ALA A 481 -11.82 -12.81 -4.18
C ALA A 481 -12.46 -12.98 -5.57
N PHE A 482 -13.38 -12.10 -5.95
CA PHE A 482 -14.20 -12.17 -7.16
C PHE A 482 -14.25 -10.84 -7.95
N ASP A 483 -13.36 -9.90 -7.68
CA ASP A 483 -13.19 -8.71 -8.51
C ASP A 483 -12.47 -9.06 -9.83
N ASN A 484 -12.20 -8.08 -10.68
CA ASN A 484 -11.54 -8.28 -11.97
C ASN A 484 -10.09 -8.81 -11.87
N ASN A 485 -9.48 -8.76 -10.71
CA ASN A 485 -8.16 -9.34 -10.43
C ASN A 485 -8.29 -10.67 -9.68
N GLY A 486 -8.97 -10.68 -8.54
CA GLY A 486 -9.08 -11.86 -7.67
C GLY A 486 -9.82 -13.02 -8.29
N ALA A 487 -10.76 -12.76 -9.22
CA ALA A 487 -11.48 -13.79 -9.97
C ALA A 487 -10.56 -14.75 -10.75
N HIS A 488 -9.34 -14.33 -11.06
CA HIS A 488 -8.36 -15.16 -11.76
C HIS A 488 -7.56 -16.10 -10.85
N PHE A 489 -7.72 -16.03 -9.53
CA PHE A 489 -7.05 -16.91 -8.57
C PHE A 489 -7.99 -17.98 -8.04
N ASP A 490 -7.50 -19.22 -7.96
CA ASP A 490 -8.24 -20.35 -7.43
C ASP A 490 -8.32 -20.36 -5.88
N GLU A 491 -8.94 -21.40 -5.32
CA GLU A 491 -9.10 -21.60 -3.87
C GLU A 491 -7.78 -21.82 -3.10
N ASN A 492 -6.69 -22.09 -3.80
CA ASN A 492 -5.35 -22.26 -3.23
C ASN A 492 -4.49 -21.00 -3.37
N GLY A 493 -4.98 -20.00 -4.11
CA GLY A 493 -4.27 -18.76 -4.41
C GLY A 493 -3.43 -18.85 -5.68
N ASN A 494 -3.63 -19.86 -6.53
CA ASN A 494 -2.94 -19.94 -7.81
C ASN A 494 -3.65 -19.13 -8.87
N LEU A 495 -2.90 -18.37 -9.66
CA LEU A 495 -3.38 -17.71 -10.87
C LEU A 495 -3.75 -18.79 -11.89
N TYR A 496 -5.01 -19.08 -11.99
CA TYR A 496 -5.57 -20.13 -12.84
C TYR A 496 -6.98 -19.77 -13.28
N ASN A 497 -7.23 -19.77 -14.59
CA ASN A 497 -8.59 -19.52 -15.11
C ASN A 497 -9.49 -20.75 -14.84
N TRP A 498 -10.37 -20.61 -13.84
CA TRP A 498 -11.35 -21.60 -13.42
C TRP A 498 -12.78 -21.28 -13.84
N TRP A 499 -12.96 -20.15 -14.50
CA TRP A 499 -14.24 -19.69 -15.04
C TRP A 499 -14.54 -20.32 -16.39
N THR A 500 -15.82 -20.50 -16.71
CA THR A 500 -16.20 -20.86 -18.09
C THR A 500 -16.11 -19.62 -18.99
N ASP A 501 -15.99 -19.82 -20.30
CA ASP A 501 -15.95 -18.72 -21.27
C ASP A 501 -17.21 -17.85 -21.20
N LYS A 502 -18.36 -18.47 -20.95
CA LYS A 502 -19.64 -17.78 -20.79
C LYS A 502 -19.66 -16.90 -19.54
N ASP A 503 -19.20 -17.42 -18.41
CA ASP A 503 -19.16 -16.67 -17.16
C ASP A 503 -18.16 -15.52 -17.23
N ASN A 504 -17.00 -15.75 -17.86
CA ASN A 504 -16.02 -14.69 -18.12
C ASN A 504 -16.63 -13.56 -18.97
N ALA A 505 -17.38 -13.91 -20.03
CA ALA A 505 -18.02 -12.91 -20.89
C ALA A 505 -19.08 -12.09 -20.12
N ALA A 506 -19.91 -12.77 -19.31
CA ALA A 506 -20.94 -12.11 -18.50
C ALA A 506 -20.31 -11.19 -17.43
N PHE A 507 -19.26 -11.66 -16.72
CA PHE A 507 -18.56 -10.86 -15.72
C PHE A 507 -17.87 -9.64 -16.35
N LYS A 508 -17.25 -9.81 -17.52
CA LYS A 508 -16.64 -8.71 -18.28
C LYS A 508 -17.67 -7.63 -18.63
N GLU A 509 -18.87 -8.00 -19.08
CA GLU A 509 -19.96 -7.04 -19.36
C GLU A 509 -20.33 -6.25 -18.11
N MET A 510 -20.40 -6.92 -16.94
CA MET A 510 -20.72 -6.24 -15.67
C MET A 510 -19.57 -5.32 -15.23
N THR A 511 -18.33 -5.73 -15.40
CA THR A 511 -17.13 -4.91 -15.16
C THR A 511 -17.13 -3.65 -16.03
N GLU A 512 -17.46 -3.79 -17.34
CA GLU A 512 -17.57 -2.63 -18.26
C GLU A 512 -18.71 -1.67 -17.84
N LYS A 513 -19.82 -2.17 -17.34
CA LYS A 513 -20.88 -1.31 -16.78
C LYS A 513 -20.40 -0.57 -15.53
N MET A 514 -19.65 -1.25 -14.64
CA MET A 514 -19.06 -0.62 -13.46
C MET A 514 -18.08 0.48 -13.85
N ILE A 515 -17.15 0.21 -14.78
CA ILE A 515 -16.24 1.22 -15.32
C ILE A 515 -17.02 2.44 -15.80
N LYS A 516 -18.04 2.23 -16.63
CA LYS A 516 -18.86 3.30 -17.21
C LYS A 516 -19.65 4.10 -16.16
N GLN A 517 -20.08 3.47 -15.07
CA GLN A 517 -20.80 4.17 -13.98
C GLN A 517 -19.90 5.19 -13.27
N TRP A 518 -18.59 4.97 -13.25
CA TRP A 518 -17.63 5.77 -12.50
C TRP A 518 -16.75 6.67 -13.36
N ASP A 519 -16.53 6.29 -14.62
CA ASP A 519 -15.60 7.01 -15.50
C ASP A 519 -16.08 8.43 -15.81
N GLY A 520 -15.12 9.36 -15.78
CA GLY A 520 -15.36 10.76 -16.11
C GLY A 520 -16.14 11.57 -15.05
N ILE A 521 -16.49 10.99 -13.88
CA ILE A 521 -17.17 11.75 -12.81
C ILE A 521 -16.26 12.86 -12.32
N PRO A 522 -16.69 14.14 -12.40
CA PRO A 522 -15.86 15.25 -11.94
C PRO A 522 -15.60 15.18 -10.43
N PHE A 523 -14.35 15.34 -10.02
CA PHE A 523 -13.95 15.46 -8.63
C PHE A 523 -12.66 16.29 -8.49
N GLY A 524 -12.62 17.23 -7.54
CA GLY A 524 -11.48 18.14 -7.42
C GLY A 524 -11.26 18.95 -8.71
N LYS A 525 -10.04 18.92 -9.22
CA LYS A 525 -9.63 19.58 -10.47
C LYS A 525 -9.61 18.65 -11.69
N SER A 526 -10.01 17.39 -11.52
CA SER A 526 -9.94 16.34 -12.53
C SER A 526 -11.23 15.51 -12.53
N SER A 527 -11.17 14.26 -12.95
CA SER A 527 -12.25 13.30 -12.95
C SER A 527 -11.74 11.91 -12.56
N VAL A 528 -12.67 11.06 -12.13
CA VAL A 528 -12.39 9.66 -11.83
C VAL A 528 -12.01 8.90 -13.10
N ASN A 529 -10.99 8.06 -13.04
CA ASN A 529 -10.68 7.07 -14.07
C ASN A 529 -11.37 5.75 -13.70
N GLY A 530 -12.43 5.40 -14.41
CA GLY A 530 -13.24 4.22 -14.12
C GLY A 530 -12.47 2.91 -14.21
N GLU A 531 -11.47 2.79 -15.10
CA GLU A 531 -10.62 1.60 -15.22
C GLU A 531 -9.68 1.44 -14.02
N LEU A 532 -9.11 2.54 -13.53
CA LEU A 532 -8.22 2.52 -12.37
C LEU A 532 -8.94 2.04 -11.10
N VAL A 533 -10.20 2.47 -10.92
CA VAL A 533 -10.94 2.25 -9.67
C VAL A 533 -11.91 1.06 -9.72
N VAL A 534 -11.94 0.29 -10.81
CA VAL A 534 -12.98 -0.73 -11.03
C VAL A 534 -12.94 -1.86 -10.02
N SER A 535 -11.76 -2.35 -9.65
CA SER A 535 -11.58 -3.44 -8.68
C SER A 535 -12.21 -3.09 -7.34
N GLU A 536 -11.90 -1.92 -6.82
CA GLU A 536 -12.41 -1.40 -5.55
C GLU A 536 -13.93 -1.16 -5.58
N ASN A 537 -14.44 -0.66 -6.70
CA ASN A 537 -15.88 -0.43 -6.85
C ASN A 537 -16.69 -1.72 -6.97
N ILE A 538 -16.12 -2.77 -7.59
CA ILE A 538 -16.70 -4.11 -7.58
C ILE A 538 -16.74 -4.67 -6.16
N ALA A 539 -15.64 -4.51 -5.41
CA ALA A 539 -15.55 -4.97 -4.03
C ALA A 539 -16.54 -4.27 -3.10
N ASP A 540 -16.68 -2.94 -3.21
CA ASP A 540 -17.68 -2.17 -2.47
C ASP A 540 -19.11 -2.63 -2.81
N ASN A 541 -19.41 -2.86 -4.09
CA ASN A 541 -20.73 -3.29 -4.55
C ASN A 541 -21.10 -4.67 -3.99
N GLY A 542 -20.18 -5.63 -4.09
CA GLY A 542 -20.35 -6.96 -3.53
C GLY A 542 -20.50 -6.93 -2.00
N GLY A 543 -19.65 -6.16 -1.34
CA GLY A 543 -19.68 -5.99 0.11
C GLY A 543 -21.01 -5.45 0.62
N MET A 544 -21.53 -4.41 -0.03
CA MET A 544 -22.83 -3.82 0.31
C MET A 544 -23.98 -4.80 0.02
N ALA A 545 -23.96 -5.51 -1.11
CA ALA A 545 -24.98 -6.49 -1.45
C ALA A 545 -25.12 -7.58 -0.38
N VAL A 546 -23.99 -8.12 0.08
CA VAL A 546 -23.96 -9.16 1.12
C VAL A 546 -24.43 -8.64 2.48
N THR A 547 -23.98 -7.46 2.88
CA THR A 547 -24.37 -6.91 4.19
C THR A 547 -25.81 -6.44 4.23
N LEU A 548 -26.38 -5.95 3.13
CA LEU A 548 -27.81 -5.65 3.03
C LEU A 548 -28.68 -6.91 3.11
N GLU A 549 -28.24 -8.04 2.53
CA GLU A 549 -28.94 -9.32 2.73
C GLU A 549 -28.92 -9.76 4.20
N ILE A 550 -27.78 -9.58 4.89
CA ILE A 550 -27.69 -9.84 6.33
C ILE A 550 -28.65 -8.92 7.09
N MET A 551 -28.76 -7.64 6.72
CA MET A 551 -29.71 -6.70 7.33
C MET A 551 -31.14 -7.21 7.29
N HIS A 552 -31.58 -7.78 6.16
CA HIS A 552 -32.91 -8.39 6.05
C HIS A 552 -33.12 -9.60 6.96
N SER A 553 -32.06 -10.25 7.42
CA SER A 553 -32.13 -11.39 8.35
C SER A 553 -32.19 -11.00 9.82
N LEU A 554 -31.98 -9.73 10.15
CA LEU A 554 -32.03 -9.24 11.53
C LEU A 554 -33.47 -9.18 12.06
N GLU A 555 -33.64 -9.39 13.33
CA GLU A 555 -34.95 -9.26 13.99
C GLU A 555 -35.46 -7.80 13.97
N ASN A 556 -34.55 -6.83 14.15
CA ASN A 556 -34.86 -5.41 14.18
C ASN A 556 -33.88 -4.62 13.29
N PRO A 557 -33.99 -4.69 11.95
CA PRO A 557 -33.06 -4.01 11.05
C PRO A 557 -33.28 -2.49 11.08
N ASP A 558 -32.18 -1.73 11.21
CA ASP A 558 -32.19 -0.26 11.13
C ASP A 558 -31.38 0.17 9.89
N PHE A 559 -32.04 0.17 8.72
CA PHE A 559 -31.40 0.55 7.45
C PHE A 559 -30.90 2.00 7.45
N LYS A 560 -31.56 2.92 8.20
CA LYS A 560 -31.07 4.29 8.34
C LYS A 560 -29.72 4.33 9.06
N ALA A 561 -29.59 3.57 10.15
CA ALA A 561 -28.32 3.44 10.88
C ALA A 561 -27.24 2.80 10.00
N TYR A 562 -27.56 1.79 9.20
CA TYR A 562 -26.66 1.15 8.25
C TYR A 562 -26.09 2.16 7.26
N PHE A 563 -26.93 2.84 6.47
CA PHE A 563 -26.49 3.78 5.44
C PHE A 563 -25.79 5.02 6.01
N THR A 564 -26.24 5.51 7.16
CA THR A 564 -25.56 6.65 7.81
C THR A 564 -24.18 6.25 8.33
N ASN A 565 -24.00 5.04 8.86
CA ASN A 565 -22.69 4.60 9.30
C ASN A 565 -21.76 4.29 8.12
N TRP A 566 -22.28 3.73 7.01
CA TRP A 566 -21.55 3.62 5.74
C TRP A 566 -20.98 4.99 5.30
N ALA A 567 -21.80 6.03 5.23
CA ALA A 567 -21.31 7.35 4.86
C ALA A 567 -20.32 7.94 5.89
N LYS A 568 -20.48 7.60 7.17
CA LYS A 568 -19.64 8.10 8.26
C LYS A 568 -18.23 7.54 8.24
N ILE A 569 -18.05 6.25 7.93
CA ILE A 569 -16.70 5.65 7.85
C ILE A 569 -15.87 6.26 6.72
N TRP A 570 -16.49 6.78 5.67
CA TRP A 570 -15.82 7.47 4.56
C TRP A 570 -15.64 8.97 4.79
N CYS A 571 -15.98 9.50 5.97
CA CYS A 571 -15.80 10.91 6.30
C CYS A 571 -14.36 11.35 6.05
N GLN A 572 -14.16 12.39 5.23
CA GLN A 572 -12.83 12.89 4.88
C GLN A 572 -12.89 14.38 4.52
N LYS A 573 -11.91 15.13 5.00
CA LYS A 573 -11.54 16.45 4.49
C LYS A 573 -10.10 16.37 4.03
N ALA A 574 -9.82 16.70 2.78
CA ALA A 574 -8.50 16.55 2.16
C ALA A 574 -8.06 17.84 1.50
N LYS A 575 -6.73 18.01 1.34
CA LYS A 575 -6.14 19.12 0.58
C LYS A 575 -6.25 18.84 -0.91
N ASP A 576 -6.33 19.90 -1.72
CA ASP A 576 -6.51 19.79 -3.17
C ASP A 576 -5.39 18.98 -3.84
N GLU A 577 -4.13 19.22 -3.42
CA GLU A 577 -2.97 18.50 -3.95
C GLU A 577 -3.07 17.00 -3.68
N TYR A 578 -3.56 16.63 -2.50
CA TYR A 578 -3.76 15.23 -2.12
C TYR A 578 -4.89 14.58 -2.91
N VAL A 579 -5.99 15.30 -3.13
CA VAL A 579 -7.09 14.83 -3.99
C VAL A 579 -6.60 14.59 -5.42
N ASP A 580 -5.85 15.55 -5.99
CA ASP A 580 -5.30 15.40 -7.34
C ASP A 580 -4.30 14.23 -7.45
N PHE A 581 -3.50 14.00 -6.38
CA PHE A 581 -2.62 12.84 -6.27
C PHE A 581 -3.41 11.53 -6.26
N LEU A 582 -4.44 11.41 -5.41
CA LEU A 582 -5.24 10.19 -5.30
C LEU A 582 -5.95 9.85 -6.62
N LEU A 583 -6.56 10.83 -7.29
CA LEU A 583 -7.27 10.60 -8.56
C LEU A 583 -6.41 9.98 -9.67
N LYS A 584 -5.09 10.16 -9.60
CA LYS A 584 -4.14 9.65 -10.61
C LYS A 584 -3.42 8.37 -10.17
N ASN A 585 -3.31 8.12 -8.86
CA ASN A 585 -2.42 7.09 -8.34
C ASN A 585 -3.13 6.03 -7.47
N ASP A 586 -4.30 6.34 -6.92
CA ASP A 586 -5.02 5.43 -6.02
C ASP A 586 -6.09 4.64 -6.80
N VAL A 587 -6.15 3.35 -6.54
CA VAL A 587 -7.19 2.45 -7.08
C VAL A 587 -8.55 2.63 -6.42
N HIS A 588 -8.61 3.36 -5.30
CA HIS A 588 -9.86 3.67 -4.59
C HIS A 588 -10.53 4.93 -5.15
N SER A 589 -11.84 4.86 -5.31
CA SER A 589 -12.65 6.03 -5.63
C SER A 589 -12.66 7.03 -4.47
N PRO A 590 -12.82 8.36 -4.75
CA PRO A 590 -12.95 9.37 -3.69
C PRO A 590 -14.02 9.02 -2.68
N ASN A 591 -13.74 9.18 -1.39
CA ASN A 591 -14.62 8.78 -0.28
C ASN A 591 -16.05 9.29 -0.40
N LYS A 592 -16.25 10.56 -0.80
CA LYS A 592 -17.57 11.13 -1.05
C LYS A 592 -18.33 10.35 -2.12
N LEU A 593 -17.64 9.98 -3.20
CA LEU A 593 -18.26 9.25 -4.30
C LEU A 593 -18.54 7.78 -3.89
N ARG A 594 -17.64 7.14 -3.14
CA ARG A 594 -17.89 5.79 -2.56
C ARG A 594 -19.18 5.80 -1.75
N ALA A 595 -19.34 6.76 -0.86
CA ALA A 595 -20.53 6.88 -0.01
C ALA A 595 -21.82 7.09 -0.81
N ASN A 596 -21.78 7.94 -1.84
CA ASN A 596 -22.99 8.36 -2.57
C ASN A 596 -23.35 7.43 -3.73
N ILE A 597 -22.37 6.92 -4.50
CA ILE A 597 -22.66 6.20 -5.74
C ILE A 597 -23.01 4.74 -5.46
N GLN A 598 -22.30 4.08 -4.54
CA GLN A 598 -22.57 2.67 -4.26
C GLN A 598 -24.00 2.43 -3.77
N VAL A 599 -24.51 3.26 -2.87
CA VAL A 599 -25.86 3.08 -2.30
C VAL A 599 -26.97 3.16 -3.37
N ARG A 600 -26.74 3.91 -4.45
CA ARG A 600 -27.71 4.10 -5.54
C ARG A 600 -28.02 2.82 -6.32
N ASN A 601 -27.19 1.79 -6.19
CA ASN A 601 -27.37 0.50 -6.86
C ASN A 601 -28.40 -0.39 -6.13
N PHE A 602 -28.78 -0.08 -4.89
CA PHE A 602 -29.56 -0.96 -4.03
C PHE A 602 -30.97 -0.42 -3.76
N LYS A 603 -31.98 -1.27 -3.88
CA LYS A 603 -33.41 -0.91 -3.65
C LYS A 603 -33.63 -0.42 -2.22
N GLU A 604 -32.91 -0.98 -1.24
CA GLU A 604 -33.00 -0.62 0.18
C GLU A 604 -32.72 0.86 0.43
N TRP A 605 -31.84 1.48 -0.37
CA TRP A 605 -31.59 2.91 -0.35
C TRP A 605 -32.85 3.71 -0.67
N TYR A 606 -33.54 3.35 -1.76
CA TYR A 606 -34.78 4.04 -2.21
C TYR A 606 -35.93 3.85 -1.24
N GLU A 607 -36.10 2.64 -0.73
CA GLU A 607 -37.13 2.30 0.25
C GLU A 607 -36.93 3.00 1.58
N THR A 608 -35.64 3.07 2.06
CA THR A 608 -35.30 3.64 3.38
C THR A 608 -35.52 5.16 3.43
N PHE A 609 -35.17 5.86 2.36
CA PHE A 609 -35.15 7.32 2.32
C PHE A 609 -36.19 7.91 1.37
N GLU A 610 -37.09 7.08 0.84
CA GLU A 610 -38.16 7.50 -0.08
C GLU A 610 -37.63 8.29 -1.29
N VAL A 611 -36.49 7.80 -1.86
CA VAL A 611 -35.82 8.45 -3.01
C VAL A 611 -36.63 8.26 -4.27
N THR A 612 -36.89 9.35 -4.98
CA THR A 612 -37.71 9.41 -6.20
C THR A 612 -36.91 9.97 -7.38
N GLU A 613 -37.47 9.90 -8.58
CA GLU A 613 -36.86 10.42 -9.81
C GLU A 613 -36.55 11.94 -9.79
N ASN A 614 -37.09 12.67 -8.81
CA ASN A 614 -36.84 14.10 -8.64
C ASN A 614 -35.63 14.40 -7.74
N ASP A 615 -34.99 13.39 -7.17
CA ASP A 615 -33.90 13.54 -6.22
C ASP A 615 -32.52 13.30 -6.93
N GLU A 616 -31.49 14.03 -6.53
CA GLU A 616 -30.17 14.01 -7.18
C GLU A 616 -29.49 12.62 -7.13
N MET A 617 -29.76 11.84 -6.09
CA MET A 617 -29.17 10.51 -5.95
C MET A 617 -30.00 9.40 -6.62
N TYR A 618 -31.05 9.74 -7.36
CA TYR A 618 -31.85 8.75 -8.09
C TYR A 618 -31.09 8.26 -9.34
N ILE A 619 -31.11 6.96 -9.59
CA ILE A 619 -30.82 6.35 -10.88
C ILE A 619 -31.93 5.34 -11.22
N LYS A 620 -32.19 5.17 -12.50
CA LYS A 620 -33.21 4.22 -12.96
C LYS A 620 -32.81 2.80 -12.56
N GLU A 621 -33.82 1.95 -12.35
CA GLU A 621 -33.57 0.56 -11.95
C GLU A 621 -32.74 -0.21 -12.95
N GLU A 622 -32.90 0.02 -14.25
CA GLU A 622 -32.13 -0.57 -15.34
C GLU A 622 -30.63 -0.17 -15.36
N ASP A 623 -30.28 0.95 -14.71
CA ASP A 623 -28.91 1.47 -14.61
C ASP A 623 -28.22 1.03 -13.31
N ARG A 624 -28.95 0.34 -12.41
CA ARG A 624 -28.38 -0.16 -11.15
C ARG A 624 -27.54 -1.41 -11.40
N ILE A 625 -26.42 -1.48 -10.73
CA ILE A 625 -25.46 -2.57 -10.87
C ILE A 625 -25.37 -3.34 -9.56
N ILE A 626 -25.65 -4.63 -9.61
CA ILE A 626 -25.41 -5.59 -8.52
C ILE A 626 -24.68 -6.77 -9.14
N ILE A 627 -23.43 -6.97 -8.75
CA ILE A 627 -22.57 -7.98 -9.38
C ILE A 627 -22.75 -9.34 -8.71
N TRP A 628 -22.79 -9.38 -7.38
CA TRP A 628 -22.88 -10.61 -6.59
C TRP A 628 -24.17 -10.74 -5.78
#